data_c40bc7848abf065c7c81711ecc4ca9b9
#
_entry.id   c40bc7848abf065c7c81711ecc4ca9b9
#
_cell.length_a   1.000
_cell.length_b   1.000
_cell.length_c   1.000
_cell.angle_alpha   90.00
_cell.angle_beta   90.00
_cell.angle_gamma   90.00
#
_symmetry.space_group_name_H-M   'P 1'
#
loop_
_entity.id
_entity.type
_entity.pdbx_description
1 polymer ?
#
loop_
_entity_poly.entity_id
_entity_poly.type
_entity_poly.pdbx_seq_one_letter_code
_entity_poly.pdbx_strand_id
1 'polypeptide(L)'
;DENPNPIKSLFAGVDKKTLKSCQKDKTIICLWQPNEGFPSEWININVFEEIYKELDKCDISPNNFIYVCGNWKIEKEFKEWKNNKTEHYKDWEDIHLCAFNNERYLNFKKKWGGELSKFDSTIKRERHFVCFNRELRPHRKLFLTMLLEANLLDFGMVSSKKFDIETFFRVPKEINLGKGLSKKLQGYAEKLVDMTPMVVDVDEWDTNHFDTSNKWVYDATYFSVITTTWFGEDTLFFDEKIWKPMANEHPFIVVGNYQVLKELKRQGFKTFHPFIDESYDEEKNPYKRMKKIIKEIDRLSKYSSEKMNNWYKNLKPILEHNNKQLYSLDSLDKLTTKFNNITKGK
;
A
#
# COMPACT_ATOMS: atom_id res chain seq x y z
N ASP A 1 -7.61 -1.78 -23.67
CA ASP A 1 -8.66 -1.24 -22.79
C ASP A 1 -8.17 0.10 -22.29
N GLU A 2 -8.87 1.17 -22.70
CA GLU A 2 -8.64 2.52 -22.22
C GLU A 2 -8.94 2.55 -20.73
N ASN A 3 -7.93 2.80 -19.93
CA ASN A 3 -8.10 2.94 -18.49
C ASN A 3 -9.04 4.13 -18.24
N PRO A 4 -10.28 3.91 -17.79
CA PRO A 4 -11.24 4.99 -17.68
C PRO A 4 -10.73 6.01 -16.66
N ASN A 5 -10.76 7.28 -17.03
CA ASN A 5 -10.52 8.37 -16.08
C ASN A 5 -11.54 8.22 -14.92
N PRO A 6 -11.11 7.90 -13.68
CA PRO A 6 -12.03 7.60 -12.57
C PRO A 6 -12.87 8.81 -12.14
N ILE A 7 -12.54 10.01 -12.65
CA ILE A 7 -13.20 11.27 -12.31
C ILE A 7 -14.05 11.81 -13.46
N LYS A 8 -13.86 11.30 -14.67
CA LYS A 8 -14.67 11.69 -15.82
C LYS A 8 -16.15 11.38 -15.56
N SER A 9 -16.97 12.40 -15.68
CA SER A 9 -18.42 12.30 -15.39
C SER A 9 -18.75 12.05 -13.90
N LEU A 10 -17.96 12.66 -13.01
CA LEU A 10 -18.08 12.53 -11.55
C LEU A 10 -19.54 12.67 -11.04
N PHE A 11 -20.32 13.54 -11.67
CA PHE A 11 -21.70 13.82 -11.27
C PHE A 11 -22.78 13.14 -12.13
N ALA A 12 -22.42 12.26 -13.07
CA ALA A 12 -23.38 11.63 -13.98
C ALA A 12 -24.46 10.79 -13.25
N GLY A 13 -24.15 10.26 -12.07
CA GLY A 13 -25.08 9.51 -11.23
C GLY A 13 -25.83 10.36 -10.18
N VAL A 14 -25.57 11.66 -10.09
CA VAL A 14 -26.19 12.53 -9.10
C VAL A 14 -27.49 13.13 -9.64
N ASP A 15 -28.56 12.99 -8.89
CA ASP A 15 -29.88 13.52 -9.30
C ASP A 15 -29.91 15.06 -9.30
N LYS A 16 -30.79 15.62 -10.15
CA LYS A 16 -30.91 17.08 -10.34
C LYS A 16 -31.27 17.85 -9.08
N LYS A 17 -32.01 17.24 -8.14
CA LYS A 17 -32.39 17.89 -6.88
C LYS A 17 -31.18 18.05 -5.97
N THR A 18 -30.35 17.01 -5.89
CA THR A 18 -29.10 17.01 -5.14
C THR A 18 -28.12 18.03 -5.73
N LEU A 19 -27.93 18.07 -7.06
CA LEU A 19 -27.08 19.09 -7.71
C LEU A 19 -27.55 20.51 -7.40
N LYS A 20 -28.85 20.79 -7.53
CA LYS A 20 -29.44 22.09 -7.18
C LYS A 20 -29.28 22.45 -5.70
N SER A 21 -29.25 21.46 -4.82
CA SER A 21 -29.00 21.68 -3.38
C SER A 21 -27.54 22.04 -3.12
N CYS A 22 -26.60 21.42 -3.84
CA CYS A 22 -25.16 21.76 -3.78
C CYS A 22 -24.89 23.16 -4.32
N GLN A 23 -25.50 23.55 -5.44
CA GLN A 23 -25.41 24.90 -6.00
C GLN A 23 -25.91 26.01 -5.05
N LYS A 24 -26.74 25.65 -4.08
CA LYS A 24 -27.29 26.56 -3.05
C LYS A 24 -26.61 26.42 -1.69
N ASP A 25 -25.44 25.81 -1.64
CA ASP A 25 -24.66 25.56 -0.43
C ASP A 25 -25.38 24.78 0.69
N LYS A 26 -26.41 24.00 0.34
CA LYS A 26 -27.22 23.21 1.29
C LYS A 26 -26.81 21.74 1.39
N THR A 27 -25.91 21.30 0.54
CA THR A 27 -25.49 19.89 0.46
C THR A 27 -24.03 19.82 0.06
N ILE A 28 -23.30 18.89 0.66
CA ILE A 28 -21.93 18.56 0.31
C ILE A 28 -21.90 17.22 -0.40
N ILE A 29 -21.15 17.11 -1.50
CA ILE A 29 -20.89 15.86 -2.20
C ILE A 29 -19.56 15.29 -1.73
N CYS A 30 -19.55 14.01 -1.40
CA CYS A 30 -18.33 13.30 -1.01
C CYS A 30 -17.98 12.23 -2.05
N LEU A 31 -16.81 12.38 -2.68
CA LEU A 31 -16.18 11.30 -3.43
C LEU A 31 -15.41 10.41 -2.44
N TRP A 32 -15.87 9.16 -2.28
CA TRP A 32 -15.35 8.24 -1.28
C TRP A 32 -14.53 7.12 -1.93
N GLN A 33 -13.21 7.24 -1.94
CA GLN A 33 -12.26 6.27 -2.51
C GLN A 33 -11.14 5.90 -1.51
N PRO A 34 -11.44 5.53 -0.26
CA PRO A 34 -10.42 5.31 0.77
C PRO A 34 -9.62 4.02 0.57
N ASN A 35 -10.09 3.11 -0.28
CA ASN A 35 -9.43 1.83 -0.57
C ASN A 35 -8.47 1.92 -1.77
N GLU A 36 -8.34 3.11 -2.36
CA GLU A 36 -7.47 3.36 -3.49
C GLU A 36 -6.47 4.47 -3.17
N GLY A 37 -5.21 4.20 -3.48
CA GLY A 37 -4.11 5.16 -3.27
C GLY A 37 -3.61 5.74 -4.58
N PHE A 38 -4.51 6.22 -5.44
CA PHE A 38 -4.13 6.80 -6.71
C PHE A 38 -3.18 8.00 -6.53
N PRO A 39 -2.10 8.10 -7.33
CA PRO A 39 -1.32 9.31 -7.45
C PRO A 39 -2.22 10.47 -7.91
N SER A 40 -1.94 11.69 -7.46
CA SER A 40 -2.66 12.87 -7.95
C SER A 40 -2.39 13.16 -9.44
N GLU A 41 -1.25 12.70 -9.97
CA GLU A 41 -0.95 12.66 -11.41
C GLU A 41 -0.84 11.21 -11.87
N TRP A 42 -1.77 10.77 -12.71
CA TRP A 42 -1.80 9.41 -13.22
C TRP A 42 -2.16 9.38 -14.70
N ILE A 43 -1.30 8.76 -15.52
CA ILE A 43 -1.51 8.58 -16.96
C ILE A 43 -1.93 9.89 -17.67
N ASN A 44 -1.17 10.99 -17.44
CA ASN A 44 -1.42 12.32 -17.97
C ASN A 44 -2.73 12.98 -17.49
N ILE A 45 -3.32 12.50 -16.39
CA ILE A 45 -4.50 13.07 -15.76
C ILE A 45 -4.07 13.64 -14.42
N ASN A 46 -4.38 14.93 -14.16
CA ASN A 46 -4.31 15.49 -12.84
C ASN A 46 -5.69 15.40 -12.17
N VAL A 47 -5.77 14.67 -11.08
CA VAL A 47 -7.02 14.40 -10.35
C VAL A 47 -7.70 15.69 -9.90
N PHE A 48 -6.94 16.66 -9.41
CA PHE A 48 -7.49 17.95 -8.92
C PHE A 48 -8.06 18.76 -10.06
N GLU A 49 -7.34 18.85 -11.17
CA GLU A 49 -7.81 19.56 -12.36
C GLU A 49 -9.13 18.97 -12.90
N GLU A 50 -9.24 17.65 -12.93
CA GLU A 50 -10.47 16.99 -13.37
C GLU A 50 -11.63 17.22 -12.38
N ILE A 51 -11.37 17.19 -11.08
CA ILE A 51 -12.39 17.53 -10.08
C ILE A 51 -12.90 18.96 -10.29
N TYR A 52 -12.00 19.93 -10.42
CA TYR A 52 -12.39 21.34 -10.62
C TYR A 52 -13.14 21.55 -11.93
N LYS A 53 -12.75 20.89 -13.03
CA LYS A 53 -13.49 20.90 -14.31
C LYS A 53 -14.93 20.38 -14.15
N GLU A 54 -15.11 19.31 -13.40
CA GLU A 54 -16.45 18.73 -13.18
C GLU A 54 -17.31 19.63 -12.25
N LEU A 55 -16.70 20.25 -11.23
CA LEU A 55 -17.38 21.23 -10.36
C LEU A 55 -17.83 22.46 -11.16
N ASP A 56 -16.96 23.00 -12.03
CA ASP A 56 -17.25 24.14 -12.91
C ASP A 56 -18.43 23.83 -13.86
N LYS A 57 -18.39 22.69 -14.54
CA LYS A 57 -19.49 22.26 -15.42
C LYS A 57 -20.84 22.19 -14.73
N CYS A 58 -20.86 21.92 -13.43
CA CYS A 58 -22.07 21.76 -12.64
C CYS A 58 -22.44 23.00 -11.82
N ASP A 59 -21.68 24.08 -11.91
CA ASP A 59 -21.82 25.30 -11.10
C ASP A 59 -21.88 24.99 -9.58
N ILE A 60 -20.95 24.16 -9.12
CA ILE A 60 -20.84 23.73 -7.71
C ILE A 60 -19.59 24.36 -7.09
N SER A 61 -19.74 25.07 -5.97
CA SER A 61 -18.60 25.60 -5.22
C SER A 61 -17.69 24.46 -4.71
N PRO A 62 -16.36 24.58 -4.84
CA PRO A 62 -15.40 23.65 -4.28
C PRO A 62 -15.59 23.35 -2.79
N ASN A 63 -16.06 24.32 -2.00
CA ASN A 63 -16.42 24.14 -0.59
C ASN A 63 -17.58 23.14 -0.35
N ASN A 64 -18.29 22.74 -1.39
CA ASN A 64 -19.36 21.75 -1.33
C ASN A 64 -18.89 20.36 -1.77
N PHE A 65 -17.58 20.16 -1.88
CA PHE A 65 -17.00 18.91 -2.32
C PHE A 65 -15.93 18.40 -1.35
N ILE A 66 -16.04 17.11 -1.00
CA ILE A 66 -15.05 16.40 -0.19
C ILE A 66 -14.49 15.23 -1.01
N TYR A 67 -13.17 15.16 -1.12
CA TYR A 67 -12.49 13.98 -1.67
C TYR A 67 -11.79 13.20 -0.56
N VAL A 68 -12.23 11.97 -0.34
CA VAL A 68 -11.63 11.01 0.59
C VAL A 68 -10.90 9.94 -0.21
N CYS A 69 -9.61 9.79 -0.02
CA CYS A 69 -8.82 8.79 -0.74
C CYS A 69 -7.74 8.15 0.17
N GLY A 70 -7.19 7.02 -0.30
CA GLY A 70 -6.15 6.29 0.42
C GLY A 70 -4.75 6.88 0.29
N ASN A 71 -4.53 7.89 -0.55
CA ASN A 71 -3.22 8.53 -0.72
C ASN A 71 -2.90 9.49 0.43
N TRP A 72 -1.97 9.13 1.30
CA TRP A 72 -1.57 9.93 2.46
C TRP A 72 -0.79 11.21 2.12
N LYS A 73 -0.43 11.41 0.86
CA LYS A 73 0.21 12.64 0.38
C LYS A 73 -0.78 13.64 -0.24
N ILE A 74 -2.04 13.27 -0.40
CA ILE A 74 -3.02 13.99 -1.22
C ILE A 74 -3.17 15.48 -0.82
N GLU A 75 -3.17 15.79 0.47
CA GLU A 75 -3.29 17.18 0.94
C GLU A 75 -2.04 18.03 0.61
N LYS A 76 -0.85 17.40 0.67
CA LYS A 76 0.40 18.05 0.28
C LYS A 76 0.46 18.27 -1.23
N GLU A 77 0.14 17.24 -1.99
CA GLU A 77 0.11 17.28 -3.46
C GLU A 77 -0.88 18.32 -3.98
N PHE A 78 -2.05 18.45 -3.34
CA PHE A 78 -3.02 19.48 -3.67
C PHE A 78 -2.46 20.88 -3.47
N LYS A 79 -1.81 21.17 -2.35
CA LYS A 79 -1.18 22.47 -2.08
C LYS A 79 -0.10 22.80 -3.11
N GLU A 80 0.72 21.80 -3.47
CA GLU A 80 1.77 21.95 -4.48
C GLU A 80 1.16 22.22 -5.87
N TRP A 81 0.11 21.49 -6.24
CA TRP A 81 -0.61 21.71 -7.49
C TRP A 81 -1.25 23.11 -7.54
N LYS A 82 -1.98 23.49 -6.48
CA LYS A 82 -2.66 24.77 -6.38
C LYS A 82 -1.69 25.96 -6.53
N ASN A 83 -0.50 25.85 -5.93
CA ASN A 83 0.49 26.92 -5.94
C ASN A 83 1.33 26.98 -7.23
N ASN A 84 1.58 25.84 -7.89
CA ASN A 84 2.63 25.77 -8.90
C ASN A 84 2.15 25.38 -10.30
N LYS A 85 0.98 24.80 -10.45
CA LYS A 85 0.58 24.14 -11.70
C LYS A 85 -0.71 24.65 -12.32
N THR A 86 -1.43 25.57 -11.68
CA THR A 86 -2.68 26.05 -12.23
C THR A 86 -2.82 27.57 -12.07
N GLU A 87 -2.93 28.26 -13.21
CA GLU A 87 -3.32 29.67 -13.21
C GLU A 87 -4.86 29.82 -13.19
N HIS A 88 -5.56 28.87 -13.83
CA HIS A 88 -7.02 28.93 -14.01
C HIS A 88 -7.82 28.77 -12.72
N TYR A 89 -7.42 27.82 -11.84
CA TYR A 89 -8.14 27.54 -10.60
C TYR A 89 -7.48 28.10 -9.35
N LYS A 90 -6.46 28.94 -9.50
CA LYS A 90 -5.65 29.48 -8.39
C LYS A 90 -6.48 30.25 -7.38
N ASP A 91 -7.39 31.04 -7.86
CA ASP A 91 -8.24 31.94 -7.03
C ASP A 91 -9.57 31.28 -6.61
N TRP A 92 -9.82 30.03 -7.03
CA TRP A 92 -10.99 29.29 -6.59
C TRP A 92 -10.81 28.83 -5.14
N GLU A 93 -11.94 28.66 -4.44
CA GLU A 93 -11.92 28.03 -3.12
C GLU A 93 -11.31 26.64 -3.16
N ASP A 94 -10.78 26.17 -2.03
CA ASP A 94 -10.20 24.85 -1.92
C ASP A 94 -11.29 23.78 -1.73
N ILE A 95 -11.13 22.63 -2.39
CA ILE A 95 -11.91 21.43 -2.05
C ILE A 95 -11.44 20.87 -0.71
N HIS A 96 -12.33 20.18 -0.02
CA HIS A 96 -11.95 19.44 1.19
C HIS A 96 -11.31 18.09 0.84
N LEU A 97 -10.15 17.85 1.41
CA LEU A 97 -9.38 16.61 1.20
C LEU A 97 -9.22 15.84 2.50
N CYS A 98 -9.39 14.53 2.43
CA CYS A 98 -9.17 13.64 3.57
C CYS A 98 -8.37 12.42 3.12
N ALA A 99 -7.14 12.28 3.61
CA ALA A 99 -6.43 11.02 3.52
C ALA A 99 -6.99 10.04 4.57
N PHE A 100 -7.50 8.91 4.13
CA PHE A 100 -8.07 7.91 5.02
C PHE A 100 -7.97 6.52 4.40
N ASN A 101 -7.66 5.51 5.21
CA ASN A 101 -7.67 4.12 4.79
C ASN A 101 -8.76 3.34 5.55
N ASN A 102 -9.79 2.93 4.82
CA ASN A 102 -10.95 2.25 5.38
C ASN A 102 -10.67 0.77 5.70
N GLU A 103 -9.73 0.12 5.00
CA GLU A 103 -9.44 -1.31 5.17
C GLU A 103 -8.98 -1.64 6.59
N ARG A 104 -8.27 -0.71 7.24
CA ARG A 104 -7.86 -0.84 8.63
C ARG A 104 -9.03 -1.06 9.60
N TYR A 105 -10.22 -0.48 9.34
CA TYR A 105 -11.34 -0.48 10.28
C TYR A 105 -12.45 -1.46 9.95
N LEU A 106 -12.83 -1.57 8.68
CA LEU A 106 -13.97 -2.38 8.30
C LEU A 106 -13.69 -3.87 8.31
N ASN A 107 -12.48 -4.26 7.94
CA ASN A 107 -12.12 -5.66 7.82
C ASN A 107 -11.69 -6.29 9.16
N PHE A 108 -11.04 -5.51 10.03
CA PHE A 108 -10.48 -6.04 11.28
C PHE A 108 -11.51 -6.33 12.36
N LYS A 109 -12.55 -5.52 12.51
CA LYS A 109 -13.56 -5.74 13.58
C LYS A 109 -14.62 -6.78 13.23
N LYS A 110 -14.88 -7.04 11.94
CA LYS A 110 -16.00 -7.87 11.52
C LYS A 110 -15.65 -9.17 10.81
N LYS A 111 -14.51 -9.27 10.13
CA LYS A 111 -14.24 -10.35 9.17
C LYS A 111 -13.04 -11.23 9.48
N TRP A 112 -12.09 -10.77 10.24
CA TRP A 112 -10.97 -11.65 10.64
C TRP A 112 -11.41 -12.56 11.78
N GLY A 113 -12.42 -13.38 11.48
CA GLY A 113 -12.93 -14.38 12.39
C GLY A 113 -12.08 -15.64 12.51
N GLY A 114 -10.92 -15.66 11.85
CA GLY A 114 -9.92 -16.71 11.99
C GLY A 114 -9.05 -16.48 13.23
N GLU A 115 -8.39 -17.53 13.69
CA GLU A 115 -7.35 -17.40 14.70
C GLU A 115 -6.20 -16.56 14.16
N LEU A 116 -5.86 -15.46 14.86
CA LEU A 116 -4.69 -14.67 14.61
C LEU A 116 -3.50 -15.25 15.38
N SER A 117 -2.32 -15.20 14.75
CA SER A 117 -1.08 -15.48 15.46
C SER A 117 -0.84 -14.44 16.55
N LYS A 118 -0.20 -14.87 17.63
CA LYS A 118 0.28 -14.03 18.71
C LYS A 118 1.77 -14.24 18.87
N PHE A 119 2.44 -13.22 19.41
CA PHE A 119 3.85 -13.35 19.70
C PHE A 119 4.10 -14.57 20.60
N ASP A 120 4.81 -15.54 20.07
CA ASP A 120 5.29 -16.70 20.81
C ASP A 120 6.71 -17.06 20.36
N SER A 121 7.68 -16.88 21.24
CA SER A 121 9.08 -17.19 20.99
C SER A 121 9.44 -18.65 21.23
N THR A 122 8.49 -19.49 21.65
CA THR A 122 8.72 -20.93 21.87
C THR A 122 8.43 -21.75 20.64
N ILE A 123 7.67 -21.21 19.70
CA ILE A 123 7.34 -21.88 18.44
C ILE A 123 8.63 -22.04 17.59
N LYS A 124 8.88 -23.27 17.16
CA LYS A 124 9.93 -23.58 16.20
C LYS A 124 9.45 -23.21 14.80
N ARG A 125 10.03 -22.14 14.24
CA ARG A 125 9.70 -21.66 12.90
C ARG A 125 10.50 -22.39 11.82
N GLU A 126 9.85 -22.68 10.69
CA GLU A 126 10.40 -23.48 9.60
C GLU A 126 11.15 -22.65 8.56
N ARG A 127 10.71 -21.38 8.37
CA ARG A 127 11.26 -20.48 7.37
C ARG A 127 11.53 -19.10 7.96
N HIS A 128 12.40 -18.34 7.30
CA HIS A 128 12.74 -17.00 7.74
C HIS A 128 11.60 -16.03 7.46
N PHE A 129 10.98 -16.09 6.29
CA PHE A 129 9.95 -15.13 5.92
C PHE A 129 8.79 -15.74 5.14
N VAL A 130 7.68 -14.99 5.10
CA VAL A 130 6.55 -15.21 4.20
C VAL A 130 6.41 -14.03 3.24
N CYS A 131 6.08 -14.31 1.98
CA CYS A 131 5.81 -13.29 0.97
C CYS A 131 4.68 -13.74 0.03
N PHE A 132 3.55 -13.03 0.09
CA PHE A 132 2.39 -13.33 -0.74
C PHE A 132 2.32 -12.42 -1.98
N ASN A 133 2.26 -13.03 -3.19
CA ASN A 133 2.16 -12.32 -4.47
C ASN A 133 1.06 -12.89 -5.34
N ARG A 134 -0.20 -12.57 -5.05
CA ARG A 134 -1.32 -12.99 -5.89
C ARG A 134 -1.27 -12.34 -7.27
N GLU A 135 -1.31 -11.01 -7.32
CA GLU A 135 -1.20 -10.26 -8.58
C GLU A 135 0.26 -9.87 -8.83
N LEU A 136 0.80 -10.34 -9.95
CA LEU A 136 2.19 -10.09 -10.35
C LEU A 136 2.35 -8.72 -11.02
N ARG A 137 2.22 -7.65 -10.23
CA ARG A 137 2.55 -6.30 -10.67
C ARG A 137 4.04 -6.18 -11.04
N PRO A 138 4.45 -5.21 -11.86
CA PRO A 138 5.83 -5.09 -12.35
C PRO A 138 6.91 -5.20 -11.27
N HIS A 139 6.76 -4.48 -10.17
CA HIS A 139 7.72 -4.50 -9.07
C HIS A 139 7.78 -5.86 -8.35
N ARG A 140 6.67 -6.59 -8.28
CA ARG A 140 6.63 -7.95 -7.69
C ARG A 140 7.36 -8.96 -8.57
N LYS A 141 7.23 -8.84 -9.89
CA LYS A 141 8.00 -9.64 -10.85
C LYS A 141 9.49 -9.40 -10.68
N LEU A 142 9.90 -8.13 -10.61
CA LEU A 142 11.31 -7.79 -10.37
C LEU A 142 11.79 -8.32 -9.02
N PHE A 143 10.99 -8.16 -7.97
CA PHE A 143 11.32 -8.62 -6.64
C PHE A 143 11.54 -10.13 -6.57
N LEU A 144 10.62 -10.92 -7.13
CA LEU A 144 10.76 -12.39 -7.21
C LEU A 144 12.00 -12.79 -7.99
N THR A 145 12.28 -12.14 -9.12
CA THR A 145 13.47 -12.39 -9.92
C THR A 145 14.75 -12.12 -9.13
N MET A 146 14.78 -11.03 -8.36
CA MET A 146 15.94 -10.68 -7.51
C MET A 146 16.06 -11.59 -6.29
N LEU A 147 14.96 -12.09 -5.71
CA LEU A 147 15.00 -13.13 -4.68
C LEU A 147 15.63 -14.42 -5.21
N LEU A 148 15.25 -14.84 -6.41
CA LEU A 148 15.83 -16.03 -7.06
C LEU A 148 17.31 -15.81 -7.41
N GLU A 149 17.68 -14.63 -7.95
CA GLU A 149 19.08 -14.27 -8.22
C GLU A 149 19.96 -14.33 -6.95
N ALA A 150 19.40 -13.93 -5.81
CA ALA A 150 20.09 -13.94 -4.53
C ALA A 150 20.02 -15.29 -3.80
N ASN A 151 19.43 -16.34 -4.39
CA ASN A 151 19.18 -17.65 -3.76
C ASN A 151 18.40 -17.56 -2.44
N LEU A 152 17.39 -16.68 -2.37
CA LEU A 152 16.62 -16.41 -1.16
C LEU A 152 15.23 -17.07 -1.13
N LEU A 153 14.76 -17.63 -2.24
CA LEU A 153 13.42 -18.25 -2.31
C LEU A 153 13.23 -19.37 -1.29
N ASP A 154 14.24 -20.24 -1.11
CA ASP A 154 14.17 -21.38 -0.20
C ASP A 154 14.15 -21.00 1.28
N PHE A 155 14.51 -19.76 1.63
CA PHE A 155 14.41 -19.25 2.98
C PHE A 155 13.01 -18.76 3.33
N GLY A 156 12.13 -18.58 2.33
CA GLY A 156 10.79 -18.05 2.48
C GLY A 156 9.68 -19.04 2.13
N MET A 157 8.48 -18.73 2.64
CA MET A 157 7.21 -19.21 2.10
C MET A 157 6.73 -18.16 1.09
N VAL A 158 6.98 -18.39 -0.19
CA VAL A 158 6.73 -17.42 -1.26
C VAL A 158 5.62 -17.93 -2.17
N SER A 159 4.52 -17.17 -2.27
CA SER A 159 3.46 -17.47 -3.25
C SER A 159 3.55 -16.59 -4.48
N SER A 160 3.16 -17.13 -5.63
CA SER A 160 3.12 -16.42 -6.90
C SER A 160 2.16 -17.10 -7.86
N LYS A 161 1.32 -16.30 -8.56
CA LYS A 161 0.67 -16.77 -9.80
C LYS A 161 1.70 -17.18 -10.85
N LYS A 162 1.24 -17.80 -11.92
CA LYS A 162 2.07 -18.10 -13.11
C LYS A 162 2.81 -16.83 -13.57
N PHE A 163 4.13 -16.92 -13.67
CA PHE A 163 4.99 -15.84 -14.11
C PHE A 163 4.88 -15.68 -15.63
N ASP A 164 4.59 -14.47 -16.07
CA ASP A 164 4.53 -14.11 -17.48
C ASP A 164 5.79 -13.33 -17.87
N ILE A 165 6.59 -13.93 -18.72
CA ILE A 165 7.87 -13.38 -19.16
C ILE A 165 7.69 -12.18 -20.11
N GLU A 166 6.66 -12.16 -20.93
CA GLU A 166 6.44 -11.07 -21.88
C GLU A 166 6.17 -9.75 -21.15
N THR A 167 5.32 -9.80 -20.13
CA THR A 167 5.06 -8.62 -19.30
C THR A 167 6.23 -8.27 -18.39
N PHE A 168 7.13 -9.23 -18.06
CA PHE A 168 8.35 -8.92 -17.33
C PHE A 168 9.28 -7.98 -18.09
N PHE A 169 9.38 -8.09 -19.41
CA PHE A 169 10.20 -7.19 -20.22
C PHE A 169 9.69 -5.74 -20.26
N ARG A 170 8.46 -5.49 -19.82
CA ARG A 170 7.90 -4.14 -19.67
C ARG A 170 8.28 -3.48 -18.33
N VAL A 171 8.72 -4.25 -17.34
CA VAL A 171 9.07 -3.78 -16.00
C VAL A 171 10.01 -2.56 -15.98
N PRO A 172 11.09 -2.48 -16.80
CA PRO A 172 11.96 -1.32 -16.80
C PRO A 172 11.24 0.01 -17.08
N LYS A 173 10.25 -0.01 -17.97
CA LYS A 173 9.45 1.17 -18.30
C LYS A 173 8.45 1.50 -17.18
N GLU A 174 7.77 0.48 -16.68
CA GLU A 174 6.67 0.62 -15.72
C GLU A 174 7.13 1.07 -14.32
N ILE A 175 8.37 0.72 -13.91
CA ILE A 175 8.94 1.18 -12.63
C ILE A 175 10.12 2.15 -12.80
N ASN A 176 10.25 2.75 -13.99
CA ASN A 176 11.25 3.76 -14.32
C ASN A 176 12.70 3.38 -13.93
N LEU A 177 13.17 2.22 -14.39
CA LEU A 177 14.53 1.75 -14.07
C LEU A 177 15.65 2.53 -14.78
N GLY A 178 15.35 3.36 -15.76
CA GLY A 178 16.31 4.15 -16.53
C GLY A 178 17.23 3.35 -17.47
N LYS A 179 17.57 2.11 -17.09
CA LYS A 179 18.32 1.13 -17.91
C LYS A 179 17.54 -0.16 -17.97
N GLY A 180 17.63 -0.86 -19.09
CA GLY A 180 17.03 -2.18 -19.25
C GLY A 180 17.54 -3.19 -18.20
N LEU A 181 16.84 -4.29 -18.06
CA LEU A 181 17.23 -5.39 -17.18
C LEU A 181 18.52 -6.05 -17.68
N SER A 182 19.42 -6.42 -16.77
CA SER A 182 20.62 -7.17 -17.16
C SER A 182 20.25 -8.54 -17.75
N LYS A 183 21.07 -9.07 -18.65
CA LYS A 183 20.90 -10.43 -19.17
C LYS A 183 20.81 -11.48 -18.07
N LYS A 184 21.54 -11.28 -16.97
CA LYS A 184 21.51 -12.15 -15.79
C LYS A 184 20.11 -12.18 -15.16
N LEU A 185 19.46 -11.02 -14.92
CA LEU A 185 18.10 -10.96 -14.39
C LEU A 185 17.08 -11.55 -15.37
N GLN A 186 17.26 -11.36 -16.67
CA GLN A 186 16.40 -11.99 -17.68
C GLN A 186 16.43 -13.51 -17.57
N GLY A 187 17.63 -14.12 -17.46
CA GLY A 187 17.76 -15.57 -17.27
C GLY A 187 17.14 -16.10 -15.97
N TYR A 188 17.11 -15.32 -14.90
CA TYR A 188 16.38 -15.69 -13.68
C TYR A 188 14.86 -15.55 -13.85
N ALA A 189 14.38 -14.57 -14.60
CA ALA A 189 12.97 -14.44 -14.93
C ALA A 189 12.47 -15.61 -15.78
N GLU A 190 13.26 -16.08 -16.73
CA GLU A 190 12.96 -17.28 -17.53
C GLU A 190 12.80 -18.52 -16.62
N LYS A 191 13.68 -18.72 -15.64
CA LYS A 191 13.55 -19.81 -14.66
C LYS A 191 12.26 -19.72 -13.84
N LEU A 192 11.81 -18.52 -13.48
CA LEU A 192 10.54 -18.34 -12.74
C LEU A 192 9.31 -18.78 -13.54
N VAL A 193 9.36 -18.80 -14.88
CA VAL A 193 8.27 -19.32 -15.69
C VAL A 193 8.02 -20.79 -15.35
N ASP A 194 9.08 -21.60 -15.21
CA ASP A 194 8.97 -23.02 -14.90
C ASP A 194 8.65 -23.28 -13.42
N MET A 195 9.14 -22.41 -12.51
CA MET A 195 8.94 -22.55 -11.07
C MET A 195 7.55 -22.13 -10.59
N THR A 196 6.80 -21.38 -11.39
CA THR A 196 5.48 -20.82 -11.01
C THR A 196 4.32 -21.60 -11.65
N PRO A 197 3.13 -21.69 -11.07
CA PRO A 197 2.74 -21.01 -9.82
C PRO A 197 3.40 -21.59 -8.57
N MET A 198 3.63 -20.75 -7.55
CA MET A 198 4.05 -21.17 -6.21
C MET A 198 2.90 -20.99 -5.23
N VAL A 199 2.47 -22.06 -4.58
CA VAL A 199 1.34 -22.05 -3.64
C VAL A 199 1.86 -22.19 -2.21
N VAL A 200 1.33 -21.38 -1.29
CA VAL A 200 1.64 -21.44 0.16
C VAL A 200 0.41 -21.83 0.96
N ASP A 201 -0.67 -21.07 0.84
CA ASP A 201 -1.85 -21.20 1.69
C ASP A 201 -3.15 -21.50 0.94
N VAL A 202 -3.30 -20.97 -0.27
CA VAL A 202 -4.46 -21.20 -1.14
C VAL A 202 -4.03 -21.33 -2.60
N ASP A 203 -4.70 -22.17 -3.35
CA ASP A 203 -4.52 -22.39 -4.78
C ASP A 203 -5.61 -21.71 -5.64
N GLU A 204 -6.67 -21.19 -5.02
CA GLU A 204 -7.73 -20.44 -5.66
C GLU A 204 -7.33 -18.99 -5.91
N TRP A 205 -6.76 -18.71 -7.06
CA TRP A 205 -6.25 -17.38 -7.41
C TRP A 205 -7.34 -16.37 -7.79
N ASP A 206 -8.54 -16.82 -8.13
CA ASP A 206 -9.62 -15.97 -8.59
C ASP A 206 -10.43 -15.37 -7.43
N THR A 207 -10.32 -15.95 -6.24
CA THR A 207 -10.95 -15.42 -5.04
C THR A 207 -10.11 -14.34 -4.37
N ASN A 208 -10.78 -13.33 -3.82
CA ASN A 208 -10.10 -12.26 -3.10
C ASN A 208 -10.04 -12.55 -1.60
N HIS A 209 -8.88 -13.01 -1.14
CA HIS A 209 -8.64 -13.36 0.26
C HIS A 209 -8.03 -12.22 1.10
N PHE A 210 -8.36 -10.95 0.77
CA PHE A 210 -7.80 -9.82 1.52
C PHE A 210 -8.32 -9.75 2.97
N ASP A 211 -9.44 -10.37 3.26
CA ASP A 211 -10.08 -10.42 4.57
C ASP A 211 -9.75 -11.69 5.38
N THR A 212 -8.93 -12.61 4.85
CA THR A 212 -8.50 -13.81 5.56
C THR A 212 -7.06 -13.71 6.06
N SER A 213 -6.77 -14.42 7.14
CA SER A 213 -5.43 -14.56 7.69
C SER A 213 -5.21 -16.01 8.10
N ASN A 214 -4.18 -16.64 7.56
CA ASN A 214 -3.81 -18.01 7.90
C ASN A 214 -2.74 -17.99 8.99
N LYS A 215 -3.17 -18.14 10.24
CA LYS A 215 -2.32 -18.12 11.44
C LYS A 215 -1.07 -18.97 11.30
N TRP A 216 -1.20 -20.19 10.78
CA TRP A 216 -0.09 -21.14 10.67
C TRP A 216 1.11 -20.61 9.87
N VAL A 217 0.88 -19.77 8.87
CA VAL A 217 1.96 -19.20 8.04
C VAL A 217 2.80 -18.21 8.87
N TYR A 218 2.16 -17.42 9.72
CA TYR A 218 2.84 -16.49 10.63
C TYR A 218 3.55 -17.23 11.77
N ASP A 219 2.98 -18.33 12.24
CA ASP A 219 3.63 -19.19 13.25
C ASP A 219 4.84 -19.92 12.65
N ALA A 220 4.82 -20.27 11.36
CA ALA A 220 5.89 -20.97 10.68
C ALA A 220 7.05 -20.08 10.22
N THR A 221 6.90 -18.74 10.27
CA THR A 221 7.89 -17.78 9.76
C THR A 221 8.27 -16.72 10.79
N TYR A 222 9.47 -16.11 10.63
CA TYR A 222 9.97 -15.09 11.55
C TYR A 222 9.54 -13.68 11.17
N PHE A 223 9.36 -13.38 9.88
CA PHE A 223 8.93 -12.06 9.43
C PHE A 223 8.20 -12.13 8.08
N SER A 224 7.40 -11.10 7.80
CA SER A 224 6.72 -10.93 6.52
C SER A 224 7.51 -10.04 5.58
N VAL A 225 7.52 -10.37 4.29
CA VAL A 225 7.93 -9.45 3.24
C VAL A 225 6.68 -9.02 2.48
N ILE A 226 6.33 -7.75 2.65
CA ILE A 226 5.09 -7.19 2.15
C ILE A 226 5.34 -6.51 0.81
N THR A 227 4.74 -7.01 -0.25
CA THR A 227 4.74 -6.35 -1.56
C THR A 227 3.45 -5.56 -1.73
N THR A 228 3.50 -4.24 -1.47
CA THR A 228 2.32 -3.36 -1.54
C THR A 228 1.80 -3.18 -2.97
N THR A 229 0.64 -2.54 -3.10
CA THR A 229 0.03 -2.27 -4.42
C THR A 229 0.87 -1.31 -5.26
N TRP A 230 1.46 -0.28 -4.64
CA TRP A 230 2.26 0.76 -5.29
C TRP A 230 3.73 0.67 -4.88
N PHE A 231 4.65 1.01 -5.78
CA PHE A 231 6.08 0.91 -5.51
C PHE A 231 6.93 2.03 -6.11
N GLY A 232 6.71 2.40 -7.35
CA GLY A 232 7.52 3.38 -8.10
C GLY A 232 6.84 4.74 -8.27
N GLU A 233 5.54 4.77 -8.12
CA GLU A 233 4.68 5.91 -8.32
C GLU A 233 4.77 6.91 -7.15
N ASP A 234 4.51 8.18 -7.42
CA ASP A 234 4.51 9.20 -6.37
C ASP A 234 3.19 9.24 -5.60
N THR A 235 2.92 8.16 -4.90
CA THR A 235 1.79 8.02 -3.97
C THR A 235 2.26 7.38 -2.66
N LEU A 236 1.45 7.47 -1.62
CA LEU A 236 1.69 6.81 -0.35
C LEU A 236 0.40 6.14 0.12
N PHE A 237 0.34 4.83 -0.04
CA PHE A 237 -0.85 4.04 0.23
C PHE A 237 -0.52 2.82 1.12
N PHE A 238 -1.39 2.55 2.07
CA PHE A 238 -1.33 1.35 2.91
C PHE A 238 -2.44 0.40 2.54
N ASP A 239 -2.09 -0.72 1.96
CA ASP A 239 -3.03 -1.79 1.67
C ASP A 239 -3.16 -2.79 2.85
N GLU A 240 -4.07 -3.75 2.70
CA GLU A 240 -4.34 -4.78 3.70
C GLU A 240 -3.10 -5.57 4.11
N LYS A 241 -2.10 -5.65 3.23
CA LYS A 241 -0.88 -6.45 3.45
C LYS A 241 -0.01 -5.90 4.58
N ILE A 242 -0.08 -4.57 4.83
CA ILE A 242 0.63 -3.95 5.94
C ILE A 242 -0.06 -4.27 7.28
N TRP A 243 -1.40 -4.34 7.28
CA TRP A 243 -2.18 -4.56 8.48
C TRP A 243 -2.18 -6.01 8.96
N LYS A 244 -2.16 -6.98 8.02
CA LYS A 244 -2.15 -8.42 8.34
C LYS A 244 -1.02 -8.83 9.28
N PRO A 245 0.26 -8.52 9.02
CA PRO A 245 1.35 -8.81 9.95
C PRO A 245 1.18 -8.14 11.31
N MET A 246 0.71 -6.90 11.36
CA MET A 246 0.47 -6.21 12.63
C MET A 246 -0.61 -6.89 13.46
N ALA A 247 -1.69 -7.39 12.83
CA ALA A 247 -2.74 -8.15 13.50
C ALA A 247 -2.22 -9.49 14.06
N ASN A 248 -1.27 -10.10 13.35
CA ASN A 248 -0.64 -11.36 13.72
C ASN A 248 0.64 -11.20 14.59
N GLU A 249 0.88 -10.00 15.13
CA GLU A 249 2.08 -9.69 15.91
C GLU A 249 3.38 -10.18 15.23
N HIS A 250 3.49 -9.92 13.93
CA HIS A 250 4.57 -10.41 13.08
C HIS A 250 5.40 -9.25 12.53
N PRO A 251 6.74 -9.29 12.63
CA PRO A 251 7.60 -8.24 12.05
C PRO A 251 7.52 -8.25 10.54
N PHE A 252 7.86 -7.12 9.90
CA PHE A 252 7.78 -7.06 8.44
C PHE A 252 8.81 -6.12 7.79
N ILE A 253 9.14 -6.43 6.54
CA ILE A 253 9.88 -5.58 5.60
C ILE A 253 8.89 -5.18 4.49
N VAL A 254 8.89 -3.90 4.07
CA VAL A 254 7.95 -3.41 3.06
C VAL A 254 8.65 -3.18 1.71
N VAL A 255 8.23 -3.91 0.70
CA VAL A 255 8.50 -3.62 -0.71
C VAL A 255 7.40 -2.69 -1.20
N GLY A 256 7.60 -1.39 -0.98
CA GLY A 256 6.58 -0.37 -1.18
C GLY A 256 7.17 0.99 -1.61
N ASN A 257 6.31 2.01 -1.57
CA ASN A 257 6.69 3.37 -1.93
C ASN A 257 7.78 3.95 -1.01
N TYR A 258 8.44 4.98 -1.50
CA TYR A 258 9.35 5.80 -0.72
C TYR A 258 8.67 6.40 0.51
N GLN A 259 9.31 6.33 1.67
CA GLN A 259 8.84 6.85 2.96
C GLN A 259 7.56 6.19 3.53
N VAL A 260 7.27 4.95 3.17
CA VAL A 260 6.15 4.21 3.74
C VAL A 260 6.30 3.97 5.24
N LEU A 261 7.50 3.66 5.72
CA LEU A 261 7.77 3.44 7.16
C LEU A 261 7.75 4.76 7.94
N LYS A 262 8.23 5.84 7.35
CA LYS A 262 8.13 7.18 7.93
C LYS A 262 6.69 7.59 8.17
N GLU A 263 5.80 7.30 7.22
CA GLU A 263 4.37 7.58 7.38
C GLU A 263 3.72 6.69 8.44
N LEU A 264 4.09 5.40 8.53
CA LEU A 264 3.64 4.53 9.60
C LEU A 264 4.01 5.11 10.99
N LYS A 265 5.26 5.60 11.15
CA LYS A 265 5.70 6.29 12.38
C LYS A 265 4.84 7.51 12.69
N ARG A 266 4.50 8.32 11.67
CA ARG A 266 3.62 9.50 11.82
C ARG A 266 2.21 9.11 12.31
N GLN A 267 1.73 7.91 11.95
CA GLN A 267 0.46 7.36 12.42
C GLN A 267 0.53 6.65 13.78
N GLY A 268 1.66 6.73 14.47
CA GLY A 268 1.84 6.17 15.81
C GLY A 268 2.30 4.71 15.85
N PHE A 269 2.59 4.09 14.71
CA PHE A 269 3.20 2.77 14.67
C PHE A 269 4.70 2.84 14.94
N LYS A 270 5.25 1.78 15.49
CA LYS A 270 6.69 1.56 15.62
C LYS A 270 7.20 0.74 14.45
N THR A 271 8.35 1.11 13.91
CA THR A 271 9.07 0.31 12.92
C THR A 271 10.19 -0.49 13.59
N PHE A 272 10.93 -1.27 12.84
CA PHE A 272 11.77 -2.34 13.40
C PHE A 272 13.25 -1.97 13.54
N HIS A 273 13.65 -0.72 13.29
CA HIS A 273 15.02 -0.27 13.56
C HIS A 273 15.31 -0.35 15.08
N PRO A 274 16.50 -0.81 15.52
CA PRO A 274 17.69 -1.23 14.74
C PRO A 274 17.73 -2.70 14.33
N PHE A 275 16.68 -3.47 14.56
CA PHE A 275 16.62 -4.91 14.27
C PHE A 275 16.57 -5.21 12.76
N ILE A 276 15.96 -4.32 12.00
CA ILE A 276 15.90 -4.31 10.53
C ILE A 276 16.59 -3.04 10.04
N ASP A 277 17.47 -3.15 9.03
CA ASP A 277 18.02 -1.98 8.33
C ASP A 277 16.93 -1.38 7.43
N GLU A 278 16.32 -0.31 7.93
CA GLU A 278 15.23 0.42 7.27
C GLU A 278 15.74 1.53 6.33
N SER A 279 17.03 1.59 6.03
CA SER A 279 17.63 2.61 5.15
C SER A 279 17.05 2.58 3.71
N TYR A 280 16.36 1.51 3.35
CA TYR A 280 15.64 1.41 2.09
C TYR A 280 14.47 2.38 2.01
N ASP A 281 13.82 2.73 3.13
CA ASP A 281 12.68 3.63 3.16
C ASP A 281 13.03 5.07 2.72
N GLU A 282 14.29 5.48 2.92
CA GLU A 282 14.81 6.79 2.50
C GLU A 282 15.41 6.80 1.08
N GLU A 283 15.38 5.67 0.37
CA GLU A 283 15.89 5.57 -0.99
C GLU A 283 14.80 5.88 -2.03
N LYS A 284 14.91 7.03 -2.69
CA LYS A 284 13.93 7.47 -3.71
C LYS A 284 13.94 6.62 -4.96
N ASN A 285 15.14 6.19 -5.41
CA ASN A 285 15.22 5.38 -6.61
C ASN A 285 14.65 3.98 -6.37
N PRO A 286 13.59 3.56 -7.09
CA PRO A 286 12.90 2.30 -6.81
C PRO A 286 13.80 1.07 -6.97
N TYR A 287 14.71 1.05 -7.94
CA TYR A 287 15.63 -0.08 -8.12
C TYR A 287 16.68 -0.17 -7.01
N LYS A 288 17.24 0.96 -6.60
CA LYS A 288 18.18 1.00 -5.46
C LYS A 288 17.48 0.62 -4.16
N ARG A 289 16.24 1.07 -3.97
CA ARG A 289 15.41 0.69 -2.83
C ARG A 289 15.19 -0.83 -2.81
N MET A 290 14.81 -1.43 -3.94
CA MET A 290 14.67 -2.88 -4.07
C MET A 290 15.96 -3.63 -3.71
N LYS A 291 17.12 -3.18 -4.19
CA LYS A 291 18.41 -3.78 -3.84
C LYS A 291 18.73 -3.73 -2.35
N LYS A 292 18.42 -2.62 -1.67
CA LYS A 292 18.60 -2.52 -0.22
C LYS A 292 17.69 -3.50 0.52
N ILE A 293 16.43 -3.65 0.08
CA ILE A 293 15.48 -4.63 0.63
C ILE A 293 16.01 -6.06 0.47
N ILE A 294 16.46 -6.44 -0.73
CA ILE A 294 17.05 -7.77 -0.98
C ILE A 294 18.28 -8.01 -0.08
N LYS A 295 19.15 -7.00 0.06
CA LYS A 295 20.32 -7.09 0.93
C LYS A 295 19.93 -7.33 2.40
N GLU A 296 18.87 -6.69 2.86
CA GLU A 296 18.41 -6.86 4.24
C GLU A 296 17.77 -8.25 4.46
N ILE A 297 17.00 -8.75 3.51
CA ILE A 297 16.45 -10.11 3.55
C ILE A 297 17.61 -11.13 3.57
N ASP A 298 18.64 -10.96 2.72
CA ASP A 298 19.83 -11.80 2.69
C ASP A 298 20.58 -11.78 4.03
N ARG A 299 20.73 -10.60 4.65
CA ARG A 299 21.36 -10.46 5.97
C ARG A 299 20.63 -11.27 7.05
N LEU A 300 19.30 -11.15 7.09
CA LEU A 300 18.47 -11.86 8.06
C LEU A 300 18.44 -13.37 7.78
N SER A 301 18.39 -13.77 6.52
CA SER A 301 18.37 -15.19 6.12
C SER A 301 19.69 -15.93 6.47
N LYS A 302 20.76 -15.22 6.73
CA LYS A 302 22.04 -15.78 7.20
C LYS A 302 22.11 -16.00 8.71
N TYR A 303 21.09 -15.61 9.46
CA TYR A 303 21.07 -15.86 10.89
C TYR A 303 20.79 -17.34 11.18
N SER A 304 21.52 -17.90 12.16
CA SER A 304 21.18 -19.22 12.70
C SER A 304 19.80 -19.19 13.37
N SER A 305 19.15 -20.32 13.52
CA SER A 305 17.87 -20.43 14.22
C SER A 305 17.91 -19.82 15.62
N GLU A 306 19.00 -20.02 16.35
CA GLU A 306 19.19 -19.39 17.67
C GLU A 306 19.24 -17.87 17.61
N LYS A 307 20.02 -17.32 16.67
CA LYS A 307 20.13 -15.88 16.45
C LYS A 307 18.79 -15.28 16.00
N MET A 308 18.05 -15.96 15.13
CA MET A 308 16.71 -15.55 14.70
C MET A 308 15.70 -15.57 15.88
N ASN A 309 15.73 -16.59 16.72
CA ASN A 309 14.89 -16.64 17.91
C ASN A 309 15.18 -15.47 18.87
N ASN A 310 16.45 -15.17 19.10
CA ASN A 310 16.84 -14.04 19.95
C ASN A 310 16.44 -12.70 19.33
N TRP A 311 16.63 -12.54 18.01
CA TRP A 311 16.18 -11.38 17.27
C TRP A 311 14.65 -11.19 17.40
N TYR A 312 13.88 -12.25 17.21
CA TYR A 312 12.42 -12.23 17.31
C TYR A 312 11.93 -11.88 18.73
N LYS A 313 12.56 -12.45 19.78
CA LYS A 313 12.25 -12.14 21.17
C LYS A 313 12.35 -10.64 21.49
N ASN A 314 13.37 -9.99 20.97
CA ASN A 314 13.59 -8.56 21.20
C ASN A 314 12.58 -7.64 20.51
N LEU A 315 11.81 -8.15 19.54
CA LEU A 315 10.77 -7.39 18.85
C LEU A 315 9.43 -7.33 19.58
N LYS A 316 9.23 -8.15 20.63
CA LYS A 316 7.96 -8.24 21.37
C LYS A 316 7.34 -6.86 21.71
N PRO A 317 8.07 -5.89 22.29
CA PRO A 317 7.47 -4.61 22.65
C PRO A 317 6.98 -3.78 21.46
N ILE A 318 7.60 -3.97 20.28
CA ILE A 318 7.19 -3.32 19.04
C ILE A 318 5.92 -3.98 18.50
N LEU A 319 5.87 -5.31 18.48
CA LEU A 319 4.76 -6.09 17.97
C LEU A 319 3.48 -5.85 18.79
N GLU A 320 3.57 -5.91 20.11
CA GLU A 320 2.44 -5.63 21.01
C GLU A 320 1.94 -4.18 20.87
N HIS A 321 2.87 -3.20 20.73
CA HIS A 321 2.51 -1.82 20.52
C HIS A 321 1.74 -1.66 19.18
N ASN A 322 2.26 -2.24 18.09
CA ASN A 322 1.65 -2.12 16.77
C ASN A 322 0.29 -2.82 16.70
N ASN A 323 0.14 -3.97 17.35
CA ASN A 323 -1.15 -4.64 17.46
C ASN A 323 -2.18 -3.76 18.20
N LYS A 324 -1.81 -3.18 19.35
CA LYS A 324 -2.67 -2.25 20.09
C LYS A 324 -3.01 -1.01 19.28
N GLN A 325 -2.01 -0.39 18.60
CA GLN A 325 -2.21 0.80 17.76
C GLN A 325 -3.12 0.50 16.56
N LEU A 326 -3.01 -0.70 15.97
CA LEU A 326 -3.86 -1.12 14.85
C LEU A 326 -5.35 -1.06 15.21
N TYR A 327 -5.70 -1.49 16.40
CA TYR A 327 -7.09 -1.53 16.87
C TYR A 327 -7.55 -0.24 17.55
N SER A 328 -6.72 0.81 17.61
CA SER A 328 -7.13 2.14 18.07
C SER A 328 -8.07 2.82 17.07
N LEU A 329 -9.01 3.62 17.55
CA LEU A 329 -9.97 4.35 16.71
C LEU A 329 -9.51 5.77 16.34
N ASP A 330 -8.31 6.18 16.74
CA ASP A 330 -7.80 7.56 16.62
C ASP A 330 -7.95 8.19 15.24
N SER A 331 -7.76 7.41 14.17
CA SER A 331 -7.88 7.94 12.82
C SER A 331 -9.33 8.08 12.36
N LEU A 332 -10.23 7.23 12.84
CA LEU A 332 -11.67 7.36 12.59
C LEU A 332 -12.23 8.60 13.33
N ASP A 333 -11.80 8.81 14.56
CA ASP A 333 -12.19 9.98 15.34
C ASP A 333 -11.70 11.27 14.70
N LYS A 334 -10.47 11.29 14.17
CA LYS A 334 -9.92 12.42 13.40
C LYS A 334 -10.72 12.67 12.12
N LEU A 335 -11.07 11.63 11.37
CA LEU A 335 -11.92 11.76 10.18
C LEU A 335 -13.29 12.32 10.53
N THR A 336 -13.95 11.75 11.54
CA THR A 336 -15.27 12.21 12.03
C THR A 336 -15.23 13.67 12.46
N THR A 337 -14.19 14.07 13.21
CA THR A 337 -13.99 15.46 13.62
C THR A 337 -13.83 16.37 12.42
N LYS A 338 -13.04 15.97 11.42
CA LYS A 338 -12.83 16.74 10.20
C LYS A 338 -14.15 16.92 9.42
N PHE A 339 -14.93 15.84 9.24
CA PHE A 339 -16.25 15.93 8.60
C PHE A 339 -17.21 16.84 9.36
N ASN A 340 -17.28 16.71 10.68
CA ASN A 340 -18.13 17.56 11.51
C ASN A 340 -17.75 19.06 11.36
N ASN A 341 -16.47 19.38 11.27
CA ASN A 341 -16.02 20.76 11.08
C ASN A 341 -16.38 21.31 9.71
N ILE A 342 -16.31 20.48 8.65
CA ILE A 342 -16.71 20.87 7.30
C ILE A 342 -18.23 21.09 7.21
N THR A 343 -19.02 20.30 7.92
CA THR A 343 -20.49 20.31 7.82
C THR A 343 -21.18 21.28 8.80
N LYS A 344 -20.50 21.76 9.84
CA LYS A 344 -21.09 22.63 10.89
C LYS A 344 -21.59 24.00 10.41
N GLY A 345 -21.28 24.39 9.23
CA GLY A 345 -21.72 25.70 8.68
C GLY A 345 -22.80 25.59 7.60
N LYS A 346 -23.40 24.40 7.39
CA LYS A 346 -24.28 24.13 6.24
C LYS A 346 -25.67 23.64 6.64
#